data_130c4250adda4d99ef2d5bb0df13187a
#
_entry.id   130c4250adda4d99ef2d5bb0df13187a
#
_cell.length_a   1.000
_cell.length_b   1.000
_cell.length_c   1.000
_cell.angle_alpha   90.00
_cell.angle_beta   90.00
_cell.angle_gamma   90.00
#
_symmetry.space_group_name_H-M   'P 1'
#
loop_
_entity.id
_entity.type
_entity.pdbx_description
1 polymer ?
#
loop_
_entity_poly.entity_id
_entity_poly.type
_entity_poly.pdbx_seq_one_letter_code
_entity_poly.pdbx_strand_id
1 'polypeptide(L)'
;MAQSARRIGIATLVSAALCFSTLNPALADDDRTKSKPAAKMDFKNAKEKFKFEIDTYKEAMKAREEAREKINETFKAAIKKASAESKAALATATTAEQKLVIMNTLKNARTAAVAIRDAALAALGSLPTPPVEPKKDEKRRTLAP
;
A
#
# COMPACT_ATOMS: atom_id res chain seq x y z
N MET A 1 -37.77 10.01 -25.71
CA MET A 1 -37.17 9.56 -24.46
C MET A 1 -35.69 9.31 -24.73
N ALA A 2 -34.82 10.22 -24.32
CA ALA A 2 -33.39 10.23 -24.66
C ALA A 2 -32.58 9.58 -23.53
N GLN A 3 -31.88 8.48 -23.83
CA GLN A 3 -30.93 7.84 -22.92
C GLN A 3 -29.59 8.55 -23.01
N SER A 4 -29.20 9.19 -21.91
CA SER A 4 -27.92 9.87 -21.76
C SER A 4 -26.86 8.82 -21.33
N ALA A 5 -26.03 8.36 -22.25
CA ALA A 5 -24.87 7.52 -21.98
C ALA A 5 -23.74 8.36 -21.38
N ARG A 6 -23.48 8.23 -20.09
CA ARG A 6 -22.29 8.80 -19.43
C ARG A 6 -21.07 7.96 -19.77
N ARG A 7 -20.19 8.51 -20.59
CA ARG A 7 -18.86 7.96 -20.88
C ARG A 7 -17.95 8.16 -19.67
N ILE A 8 -17.53 7.06 -19.07
CA ILE A 8 -16.49 7.04 -18.03
C ILE A 8 -15.14 7.06 -18.76
N GLY A 9 -14.43 8.19 -18.63
CA GLY A 9 -13.08 8.32 -19.17
C GLY A 9 -12.08 7.51 -18.32
N ILE A 10 -11.42 6.57 -18.96
CA ILE A 10 -10.30 5.82 -18.39
C ILE A 10 -9.07 6.71 -18.54
N ALA A 11 -8.54 7.20 -17.42
CA ALA A 11 -7.26 7.90 -17.38
C ALA A 11 -6.13 6.87 -17.42
N THR A 12 -5.46 6.78 -18.56
CA THR A 12 -4.23 6.00 -18.75
C THR A 12 -3.05 6.71 -18.07
N LEU A 13 -2.53 6.10 -17.01
CA LEU A 13 -1.27 6.50 -16.39
C LEU A 13 -0.10 6.06 -17.28
N VAL A 14 0.58 7.04 -17.85
CA VAL A 14 1.83 6.85 -18.60
C VAL A 14 2.97 6.66 -17.62
N SER A 15 3.52 5.44 -17.56
CA SER A 15 4.74 5.14 -16.82
C SER A 15 5.95 5.64 -17.61
N ALA A 16 6.61 6.68 -17.11
CA ALA A 16 7.91 7.13 -17.63
C ALA A 16 9.02 6.22 -17.08
N ALA A 17 9.56 5.34 -17.91
CA ALA A 17 10.76 4.59 -17.61
C ALA A 17 11.99 5.51 -17.79
N LEU A 18 12.67 5.83 -16.69
CA LEU A 18 13.96 6.51 -16.70
C LEU A 18 15.07 5.46 -16.88
N CYS A 19 15.59 5.35 -18.11
CA CYS A 19 16.82 4.62 -18.41
C CYS A 19 18.02 5.41 -17.88
N PHE A 20 18.66 4.94 -16.79
CA PHE A 20 19.98 5.42 -16.39
C PHE A 20 21.06 4.69 -17.20
N SER A 21 21.63 5.40 -18.15
CA SER A 21 22.83 4.97 -18.89
C SER A 21 24.04 5.07 -17.97
N THR A 22 24.66 3.93 -17.66
CA THR A 22 25.94 3.87 -16.97
C THR A 22 27.07 4.19 -17.95
N LEU A 23 27.62 5.40 -17.87
CA LEU A 23 28.93 5.73 -18.48
C LEU A 23 30.01 5.36 -17.47
N ASN A 24 30.78 4.34 -17.82
CA ASN A 24 31.96 3.92 -17.10
C ASN A 24 33.19 4.52 -17.80
N PRO A 25 33.97 5.46 -17.22
CA PRO A 25 35.31 5.75 -17.67
C PRO A 25 36.30 4.95 -16.83
N ALA A 26 36.93 3.97 -17.46
CA ALA A 26 38.14 3.37 -16.94
C ALA A 26 39.28 4.43 -17.03
N LEU A 27 39.85 4.83 -15.91
CA LEU A 27 41.16 5.42 -15.79
C LEU A 27 41.86 4.76 -14.61
N ALA A 28 42.82 3.93 -14.98
CA ALA A 28 43.89 3.51 -14.09
C ALA A 28 44.76 4.72 -13.75
N ASP A 29 44.91 5.01 -12.45
CA ASP A 29 46.13 5.61 -11.97
C ASP A 29 46.44 5.21 -10.53
N ASP A 30 47.68 4.83 -10.35
CA ASP A 30 48.34 4.26 -9.20
C ASP A 30 48.69 5.43 -8.23
N ASP A 31 47.94 5.57 -7.10
CA ASP A 31 48.50 6.33 -5.97
C ASP A 31 48.03 5.75 -4.62
N ARG A 32 48.97 5.07 -4.02
CA ARG A 32 48.89 4.26 -2.80
C ARG A 32 49.01 5.10 -1.53
N THR A 33 48.44 6.31 -1.48
CA THR A 33 48.48 7.14 -0.28
C THR A 33 47.21 7.95 -0.05
N LYS A 34 46.46 7.63 1.02
CA LYS A 34 45.34 8.35 1.64
C LYS A 34 43.91 7.85 1.33
N SER A 35 43.61 6.58 1.58
CA SER A 35 42.24 6.06 1.48
C SER A 35 41.38 6.17 2.77
N LYS A 36 41.67 7.07 3.69
CA LYS A 36 40.89 7.22 4.94
C LYS A 36 39.65 8.15 4.90
N PRO A 37 39.50 9.14 4.04
CA PRO A 37 38.29 9.97 4.01
C PRO A 37 37.12 9.36 3.22
N ALA A 38 37.36 8.63 2.13
CA ALA A 38 36.31 8.10 1.24
C ALA A 38 35.37 7.13 1.95
N ALA A 39 35.88 6.13 2.66
CA ALA A 39 35.05 5.13 3.36
C ALA A 39 34.18 5.70 4.49
N LYS A 40 34.58 6.85 5.12
CA LYS A 40 33.76 7.54 6.10
C LYS A 40 32.63 8.33 5.43
N MET A 41 32.90 8.87 4.24
CA MET A 41 31.93 9.63 3.48
C MET A 41 30.86 8.71 2.90
N ASP A 42 31.23 7.55 2.39
CA ASP A 42 30.33 6.52 1.87
C ASP A 42 29.37 6.00 2.96
N PHE A 43 29.88 5.76 4.17
CA PHE A 43 29.04 5.32 5.28
C PHE A 43 28.09 6.41 5.78
N LYS A 44 28.50 7.69 5.74
CA LYS A 44 27.63 8.82 6.07
C LYS A 44 26.50 8.92 5.06
N ASN A 45 26.81 8.87 3.77
CA ASN A 45 25.83 8.90 2.70
C ASN A 45 24.86 7.70 2.77
N ALA A 46 25.38 6.51 3.08
CA ALA A 46 24.54 5.33 3.30
C ALA A 46 23.57 5.49 4.48
N LYS A 47 24.00 6.12 5.57
CA LYS A 47 23.13 6.42 6.70
C LYS A 47 22.04 7.47 6.38
N GLU A 48 22.38 8.48 5.61
CA GLU A 48 21.42 9.51 5.19
C GLU A 48 20.37 8.89 4.25
N LYS A 49 20.80 8.06 3.30
CA LYS A 49 19.93 7.28 2.43
C LYS A 49 19.00 6.37 3.25
N PHE A 50 19.55 5.64 4.21
CA PHE A 50 18.77 4.77 5.08
C PHE A 50 17.71 5.53 5.91
N LYS A 51 18.04 6.72 6.42
CA LYS A 51 17.06 7.58 7.09
C LYS A 51 15.91 7.96 6.18
N PHE A 52 16.21 8.39 4.96
CA PHE A 52 15.20 8.71 3.96
C PHE A 52 14.32 7.50 3.62
N GLU A 53 14.92 6.32 3.45
CA GLU A 53 14.19 5.07 3.19
C GLU A 53 13.28 4.68 4.37
N ILE A 54 13.74 4.88 5.61
CA ILE A 54 12.90 4.68 6.82
C ILE A 54 11.70 5.63 6.84
N ASP A 55 11.90 6.90 6.53
CA ASP A 55 10.81 7.88 6.56
C ASP A 55 9.80 7.57 5.46
N THR A 56 10.25 7.25 4.26
CA THR A 56 9.39 6.77 3.16
C THR A 56 8.62 5.50 3.53
N TYR A 57 9.28 4.55 4.19
CA TYR A 57 8.63 3.34 4.67
C TYR A 57 7.54 3.64 5.70
N LYS A 58 7.80 4.53 6.66
CA LYS A 58 6.82 4.94 7.67
C LYS A 58 5.61 5.62 7.04
N GLU A 59 5.83 6.50 6.06
CA GLU A 59 4.75 7.16 5.32
C GLU A 59 3.91 6.15 4.55
N ALA A 60 4.53 5.18 3.87
CA ALA A 60 3.83 4.12 3.17
C ALA A 60 2.99 3.24 4.12
N MET A 61 3.54 2.91 5.30
CA MET A 61 2.81 2.17 6.33
C MET A 61 1.62 2.96 6.87
N LYS A 62 1.79 4.26 7.13
CA LYS A 62 0.71 5.14 7.59
C LYS A 62 -0.39 5.26 6.55
N ALA A 63 -0.05 5.53 5.30
CA ALA A 63 -1.00 5.62 4.21
C ALA A 63 -1.81 4.31 4.03
N ARG A 64 -1.15 3.16 4.20
CA ARG A 64 -1.79 1.85 4.15
C ARG A 64 -2.78 1.64 5.31
N GLU A 65 -2.42 2.05 6.53
CA GLU A 65 -3.31 1.95 7.68
C GLU A 65 -4.54 2.85 7.51
N GLU A 66 -4.36 4.09 7.07
CA GLU A 66 -5.47 5.02 6.76
C GLU A 66 -6.39 4.44 5.66
N ALA A 67 -5.83 3.81 4.62
CA ALA A 67 -6.63 3.15 3.60
C ALA A 67 -7.42 1.96 4.16
N ARG A 68 -6.82 1.19 5.07
CA ARG A 68 -7.45 0.07 5.76
C ARG A 68 -8.58 0.51 6.67
N GLU A 69 -8.41 1.61 7.40
CA GLU A 69 -9.46 2.22 8.21
C GLU A 69 -10.65 2.64 7.35
N LYS A 70 -10.43 3.35 6.24
CA LYS A 70 -11.48 3.75 5.31
C LYS A 70 -12.26 2.55 4.74
N ILE A 71 -11.57 1.46 4.39
CA ILE A 71 -12.21 0.23 3.93
C ILE A 71 -13.12 -0.33 5.03
N ASN A 72 -12.64 -0.39 6.27
CA ASN A 72 -13.42 -0.89 7.40
C ASN A 72 -14.61 0.02 7.74
N GLU A 73 -14.46 1.33 7.67
CA GLU A 73 -15.56 2.28 7.86
C GLU A 73 -16.64 2.11 6.79
N THR A 74 -16.24 2.01 5.52
CA THR A 74 -17.17 1.74 4.42
C THR A 74 -17.91 0.43 4.61
N PHE A 75 -17.21 -0.62 5.01
CA PHE A 75 -17.82 -1.89 5.33
C PHE A 75 -18.84 -1.78 6.50
N LYS A 76 -18.45 -1.15 7.61
CA LYS A 76 -19.35 -0.93 8.76
C LYS A 76 -20.61 -0.14 8.36
N ALA A 77 -20.43 0.91 7.54
CA ALA A 77 -21.52 1.73 7.05
C ALA A 77 -22.50 0.90 6.17
N ALA A 78 -21.97 0.08 5.27
CA ALA A 78 -22.79 -0.80 4.42
C ALA A 78 -23.60 -1.82 5.24
N ILE A 79 -22.98 -2.46 6.25
CA ILE A 79 -23.67 -3.39 7.15
C ILE A 79 -24.75 -2.68 7.99
N LYS A 80 -24.41 -1.50 8.51
CA LYS A 80 -25.38 -0.70 9.29
C LYS A 80 -26.58 -0.30 8.44
N LYS A 81 -26.36 0.17 7.21
CA LYS A 81 -27.39 0.53 6.26
C LYS A 81 -28.29 -0.67 5.94
N ALA A 82 -27.71 -1.79 5.51
CA ALA A 82 -28.48 -3.00 5.19
C ALA A 82 -29.30 -3.51 6.38
N SER A 83 -28.76 -3.43 7.60
CA SER A 83 -29.46 -3.83 8.82
C SER A 83 -30.61 -2.89 9.16
N ALA A 84 -30.45 -1.57 8.98
CA ALA A 84 -31.49 -0.58 9.21
C ALA A 84 -32.65 -0.73 8.19
N GLU A 85 -32.32 -0.89 6.91
CA GLU A 85 -33.30 -1.12 5.84
C GLU A 85 -34.10 -2.41 6.08
N SER A 86 -33.40 -3.49 6.43
CA SER A 86 -34.04 -4.76 6.75
C SER A 86 -34.95 -4.65 7.97
N LYS A 87 -34.53 -3.94 9.03
CA LYS A 87 -35.36 -3.70 10.23
C LYS A 87 -36.62 -2.89 9.90
N ALA A 88 -36.50 -1.85 9.10
CA ALA A 88 -37.64 -1.04 8.66
C ALA A 88 -38.62 -1.87 7.80
N ALA A 89 -38.09 -2.65 6.86
CA ALA A 89 -38.91 -3.53 6.02
C ALA A 89 -39.62 -4.62 6.83
N LEU A 90 -38.95 -5.21 7.84
CA LEU A 90 -39.58 -6.22 8.71
C LEU A 90 -40.72 -5.65 9.57
N ALA A 91 -40.66 -4.37 9.93
CA ALA A 91 -41.70 -3.71 10.67
C ALA A 91 -43.02 -3.58 9.88
N THR A 92 -42.95 -3.57 8.56
CA THR A 92 -44.15 -3.47 7.66
C THR A 92 -44.55 -4.81 7.05
N ALA A 93 -43.71 -5.84 7.19
CA ALA A 93 -43.96 -7.16 6.63
C ALA A 93 -45.04 -7.91 7.40
N THR A 94 -46.14 -8.27 6.73
CA THR A 94 -47.29 -8.98 7.31
C THR A 94 -47.26 -10.48 7.07
N THR A 95 -46.62 -10.94 5.99
CA THR A 95 -46.58 -12.36 5.63
C THR A 95 -45.23 -13.02 5.90
N ALA A 96 -45.22 -14.34 6.09
CA ALA A 96 -44.00 -15.12 6.28
C ALA A 96 -43.09 -15.05 5.04
N GLU A 97 -43.66 -15.02 3.84
CA GLU A 97 -42.93 -14.92 2.60
C GLU A 97 -42.18 -13.58 2.46
N GLN A 98 -42.86 -12.46 2.79
CA GLN A 98 -42.23 -11.14 2.81
C GLN A 98 -41.04 -11.10 3.79
N LYS A 99 -41.21 -11.66 5.00
CA LYS A 99 -40.12 -11.75 5.98
C LYS A 99 -38.95 -12.57 5.47
N LEU A 100 -39.21 -13.68 4.79
CA LEU A 100 -38.17 -14.52 4.20
C LEU A 100 -37.39 -13.77 3.11
N VAL A 101 -38.07 -13.05 2.22
CA VAL A 101 -37.45 -12.23 1.19
C VAL A 101 -36.53 -11.17 1.79
N ILE A 102 -37.00 -10.47 2.83
CA ILE A 102 -36.23 -9.43 3.54
C ILE A 102 -34.96 -10.03 4.18
N MET A 103 -35.09 -11.17 4.84
CA MET A 103 -33.96 -11.87 5.45
C MET A 103 -32.92 -12.32 4.40
N ASN A 104 -33.36 -12.81 3.24
CA ASN A 104 -32.48 -13.19 2.13
C ASN A 104 -31.79 -11.96 1.54
N THR A 105 -32.49 -10.84 1.39
CA THR A 105 -31.92 -9.57 0.93
C THR A 105 -30.84 -9.08 1.89
N LEU A 106 -31.08 -9.13 3.21
CA LEU A 106 -30.09 -8.77 4.21
C LEU A 106 -28.86 -9.69 4.13
N LYS A 107 -29.06 -11.00 4.01
CA LYS A 107 -27.99 -11.97 3.85
C LYS A 107 -27.12 -11.66 2.61
N ASN A 108 -27.76 -11.41 1.48
CA ASN A 108 -27.06 -11.09 0.22
C ASN A 108 -26.31 -9.76 0.33
N ALA A 109 -26.90 -8.73 0.94
CA ALA A 109 -26.24 -7.43 1.15
C ALA A 109 -24.99 -7.57 2.05
N ARG A 110 -25.07 -8.37 3.11
CA ARG A 110 -23.92 -8.66 3.98
C ARG A 110 -22.81 -9.41 3.24
N THR A 111 -23.17 -10.43 2.46
CA THR A 111 -22.19 -11.18 1.65
C THR A 111 -21.51 -10.27 0.61
N ALA A 112 -22.27 -9.42 -0.06
CA ALA A 112 -21.72 -8.44 -1.00
C ALA A 112 -20.78 -7.44 -0.31
N ALA A 113 -21.14 -6.94 0.88
CA ALA A 113 -20.31 -6.03 1.65
C ALA A 113 -18.97 -6.69 2.07
N VAL A 114 -18.99 -7.96 2.46
CA VAL A 114 -17.77 -8.74 2.77
C VAL A 114 -16.90 -8.87 1.53
N ALA A 115 -17.47 -9.27 0.38
CA ALA A 115 -16.72 -9.43 -0.86
C ALA A 115 -16.06 -8.11 -1.32
N ILE A 116 -16.77 -6.98 -1.20
CA ILE A 116 -16.22 -5.65 -1.52
C ILE A 116 -15.07 -5.30 -0.58
N ARG A 117 -15.22 -5.52 0.73
CA ARG A 117 -14.15 -5.29 1.71
C ARG A 117 -12.92 -6.13 1.40
N ASP A 118 -13.10 -7.42 1.15
CA ASP A 118 -11.99 -8.34 0.93
C ASP A 118 -11.26 -8.03 -0.39
N ALA A 119 -12.00 -7.66 -1.44
CA ALA A 119 -11.41 -7.17 -2.68
C ALA A 119 -10.62 -5.87 -2.48
N ALA A 120 -11.15 -4.93 -1.69
CA ALA A 120 -10.46 -3.68 -1.39
C ALA A 120 -9.19 -3.90 -0.54
N LEU A 121 -9.23 -4.82 0.43
CA LEU A 121 -8.05 -5.21 1.21
C LEU A 121 -6.99 -5.89 0.34
N ALA A 122 -7.40 -6.76 -0.58
CA ALA A 122 -6.51 -7.40 -1.54
C ALA A 122 -5.84 -6.37 -2.47
N ALA A 123 -6.57 -5.34 -2.89
CA ALA A 123 -6.06 -4.24 -3.71
C ALA A 123 -4.97 -3.40 -3.03
N LEU A 124 -4.86 -3.42 -1.70
CA LEU A 124 -3.76 -2.77 -0.98
C LEU A 124 -2.40 -3.45 -1.24
N GLY A 125 -2.39 -4.65 -1.81
CA GLY A 125 -1.19 -5.40 -2.14
C GLY A 125 -0.39 -5.89 -0.92
N SER A 126 0.88 -6.24 -1.14
CA SER A 126 1.80 -6.67 -0.09
C SER A 126 2.21 -5.54 0.85
N LEU A 127 2.67 -5.89 2.04
CA LEU A 127 3.27 -4.93 2.97
C LEU A 127 4.55 -4.34 2.36
N PRO A 128 4.82 -3.04 2.57
CA PRO A 128 6.11 -2.46 2.24
C PRO A 128 7.26 -3.22 2.92
N THR A 129 8.36 -3.40 2.19
CA THR A 129 9.55 -4.05 2.75
C THR A 129 10.31 -3.06 3.61
N PRO A 130 10.66 -3.39 4.87
CA PRO A 130 11.44 -2.51 5.70
C PRO A 130 12.85 -2.31 5.13
N PRO A 131 13.41 -1.10 5.18
CA PRO A 131 14.77 -0.84 4.71
C PRO A 131 15.81 -1.56 5.58
N VAL A 132 16.91 -1.95 4.95
CA VAL A 132 18.01 -2.67 5.60
C VAL A 132 19.06 -1.68 6.10
N GLU A 133 19.37 -1.76 7.40
CA GLU A 133 20.39 -0.89 7.99
C GLU A 133 21.78 -1.14 7.37
N PRO A 134 22.50 -0.06 6.93
CA PRO A 134 23.84 -0.20 6.39
C PRO A 134 24.82 -0.70 7.47
N LYS A 135 25.43 -1.85 7.20
CA LYS A 135 26.46 -2.41 8.09
C LYS A 135 27.77 -1.66 7.93
N LYS A 136 28.37 -1.28 9.05
CA LYS A 136 29.73 -0.76 9.07
C LYS A 136 30.69 -1.92 8.71
N ASP A 137 31.48 -1.78 7.64
CA ASP A 137 32.43 -2.80 7.24
C ASP A 137 33.33 -3.22 8.40
N GLU A 138 33.13 -4.44 8.88
CA GLU A 138 33.85 -5.05 10.01
C GLU A 138 35.25 -5.58 9.57
N LYS A 139 35.63 -5.38 8.31
CA LYS A 139 36.87 -5.91 7.68
C LYS A 139 38.19 -5.42 8.30
N ARG A 140 38.18 -4.69 9.42
CA ARG A 140 39.40 -4.15 10.03
C ARG A 140 39.82 -4.79 11.35
N ARG A 141 39.11 -5.85 11.80
CA ARG A 141 39.52 -6.50 13.09
C ARG A 141 40.41 -7.73 12.98
N THR A 142 40.69 -8.20 11.78
CA THR A 142 41.44 -9.47 11.61
C THR A 142 42.88 -9.33 11.11
N LEU A 143 43.48 -8.15 11.19
CA LEU A 143 44.92 -7.95 10.90
C LEU A 143 45.56 -7.13 12.00
N ALA A 144 45.69 -7.74 13.16
CA ALA A 144 46.72 -7.42 14.13
C ALA A 144 47.47 -8.74 14.43
N PRO A 145 48.78 -8.82 14.17
CA PRO A 145 49.60 -9.96 14.51
C PRO A 145 49.75 -10.11 16.03
#